data_119efa5ec6ef7f80efb46915bd63f44f
#
_entry.id   119efa5ec6ef7f80efb46915bd63f44f
#
_cell.length_a   1.000
_cell.length_b   1.000
_cell.length_c   1.000
_cell.angle_alpha   90.00
_cell.angle_beta   90.00
_cell.angle_gamma   90.00
#
_symmetry.space_group_name_H-M   'P 1'
#
loop_
_entity.id
_entity.type
_entity.pdbx_description
1 polymer ?
#
loop_
_entity_poly.entity_id
_entity_poly.type
_entity_poly.pdbx_seq_one_letter_code
_entity_poly.pdbx_strand_id
1 'polypeptide(L)'
;IKHPDSEAFIDAKMTEGKVTGANVSVKLDDAFMSAAVEGRKYTQQYPIDSDHPTTVKEIEASNLWKKIVHNAWKSAEPGVLFWDTIIRESVPDCYADLGYKTVSTNPCGEIPLCPYDSCRLLAINLYSYVVNPFTKDAYFDFDLFHKHVALAQRIMDDIIDLELEKIERIIEKIDQDPENEEVKHTERGLWKKIYKKSGQGRRTGVGITAEGDMLAALGMRYGTEEATEFSEKVHKAVALGAYRSSVDMAKERGAFDVYDSEREKNNPFINRLREADPALYEDMKKYGRRNIACLTIAPTGTTSLMTQTTSGIEPVFLPVYKRRRKVNPNDTNVRVDFVDETGDAFEEYIVFHHKFVTWMEANGYDPAKRYTQEEIDELVAKSPYYKATSNDVDWLMKVRMQGKIQKWVD
;
A
#
# COMPACT_ATOMS: atom_id res chain seq x y z
N ILE A 1 -16.36 -13.64 4.43
CA ILE A 1 -17.69 -13.68 3.87
C ILE A 1 -18.40 -15.03 4.12
N LYS A 2 -17.63 -16.13 4.22
CA LYS A 2 -18.15 -17.51 4.39
C LYS A 2 -18.87 -17.77 5.73
N HIS A 3 -18.58 -16.99 6.78
CA HIS A 3 -19.14 -17.19 8.11
C HIS A 3 -20.57 -16.62 8.23
N PRO A 4 -21.52 -17.29 8.91
CA PRO A 4 -22.90 -16.79 9.08
C PRO A 4 -23.00 -15.43 9.78
N ASP A 5 -22.03 -15.08 10.64
CA ASP A 5 -21.97 -13.80 11.35
C ASP A 5 -21.26 -12.68 10.56
N SER A 6 -20.91 -12.93 9.29
CA SER A 6 -20.20 -11.92 8.49
C SER A 6 -20.99 -10.61 8.35
N GLU A 7 -22.31 -10.68 8.34
CA GLU A 7 -23.18 -9.49 8.27
C GLU A 7 -23.05 -8.63 9.54
N ALA A 8 -23.05 -9.22 10.71
CA ALA A 8 -22.83 -8.52 11.98
C ALA A 8 -21.42 -7.91 12.05
N PHE A 9 -20.41 -8.61 11.50
CA PHE A 9 -19.04 -8.11 11.39
C PHE A 9 -18.95 -6.90 10.44
N ILE A 10 -19.63 -6.94 9.30
CA ILE A 10 -19.73 -5.82 8.34
C ILE A 10 -20.32 -4.57 8.99
N ASP A 11 -21.30 -4.75 9.91
CA ASP A 11 -21.97 -3.67 10.63
C ASP A 11 -21.22 -3.21 11.89
N ALA A 12 -20.09 -3.83 12.24
CA ALA A 12 -19.41 -3.59 13.52
C ALA A 12 -19.03 -2.12 13.78
N LYS A 13 -18.70 -1.36 12.75
CA LYS A 13 -18.34 0.08 12.85
C LYS A 13 -19.49 1.04 12.55
N MET A 14 -20.69 0.53 12.27
CA MET A 14 -21.85 1.39 12.01
C MET A 14 -22.44 1.99 13.28
N THR A 15 -22.09 1.45 14.44
CA THR A 15 -22.45 2.02 15.75
C THR A 15 -21.28 2.87 16.25
N GLU A 16 -21.51 4.17 16.40
CA GLU A 16 -20.50 5.13 16.85
C GLU A 16 -19.92 4.72 18.21
N GLY A 17 -18.58 4.78 18.32
CA GLY A 17 -17.85 4.46 19.54
C GLY A 17 -17.71 2.97 19.89
N LYS A 18 -18.36 2.05 19.16
CA LYS A 18 -18.33 0.62 19.49
C LYS A 18 -17.02 -0.08 19.12
N VAL A 19 -16.45 0.22 17.95
CA VAL A 19 -15.16 -0.32 17.49
C VAL A 19 -14.34 0.82 16.92
N THR A 20 -13.38 1.33 17.69
CA THR A 20 -12.60 2.54 17.31
C THR A 20 -11.13 2.26 17.03
N GLY A 21 -10.57 1.19 17.59
CA GLY A 21 -9.12 0.93 17.58
C GLY A 21 -8.67 -0.17 16.61
N ALA A 22 -9.51 -0.62 15.67
CA ALA A 22 -9.16 -1.70 14.76
C ALA A 22 -9.62 -1.38 13.34
N ASN A 23 -8.80 -1.71 12.35
CA ASN A 23 -9.22 -1.76 10.95
C ASN A 23 -10.00 -3.05 10.70
N VAL A 24 -11.09 -2.94 9.95
CA VAL A 24 -11.99 -4.05 9.63
C VAL A 24 -12.01 -4.28 8.13
N SER A 25 -11.73 -5.52 7.71
CA SER A 25 -11.81 -5.93 6.30
C SER A 25 -12.52 -7.26 6.15
N VAL A 26 -13.25 -7.42 5.06
CA VAL A 26 -13.97 -8.66 4.74
C VAL A 26 -13.22 -9.41 3.64
N LYS A 27 -12.92 -10.68 3.89
CA LYS A 27 -12.37 -11.60 2.88
C LYS A 27 -13.51 -12.04 1.96
N LEU A 28 -13.43 -11.69 0.69
CA LEU A 28 -14.37 -12.05 -0.36
C LEU A 28 -13.77 -13.14 -1.24
N ASP A 29 -14.50 -14.22 -1.46
CA ASP A 29 -14.11 -15.25 -2.42
C ASP A 29 -14.71 -15.01 -3.80
N ASP A 30 -14.17 -15.68 -4.83
CA ASP A 30 -14.62 -15.57 -6.22
C ASP A 30 -16.08 -16.02 -6.37
N ALA A 31 -16.51 -17.01 -5.60
CA ALA A 31 -17.88 -17.53 -5.61
C ALA A 31 -18.90 -16.51 -5.14
N PHE A 32 -18.60 -15.77 -4.05
CA PHE A 32 -19.42 -14.68 -3.57
C PHE A 32 -19.50 -13.53 -4.58
N MET A 33 -18.38 -13.14 -5.15
CA MET A 33 -18.35 -12.06 -6.15
C MET A 33 -19.15 -12.39 -7.38
N SER A 34 -19.03 -13.62 -7.91
CA SER A 34 -19.85 -14.08 -9.03
C SER A 34 -21.34 -14.11 -8.67
N ALA A 35 -21.68 -14.62 -7.49
CA ALA A 35 -23.07 -14.64 -7.02
C ALA A 35 -23.64 -13.23 -6.83
N ALA A 36 -22.85 -12.27 -6.35
CA ALA A 36 -23.27 -10.88 -6.18
C ALA A 36 -23.55 -10.18 -7.52
N VAL A 37 -22.70 -10.42 -8.54
CA VAL A 37 -22.87 -9.87 -9.90
C VAL A 37 -24.08 -10.48 -10.61
N GLU A 38 -24.27 -11.79 -10.50
CA GLU A 38 -25.33 -12.55 -11.17
C GLU A 38 -26.68 -12.52 -10.43
N GLY A 39 -26.74 -11.91 -9.25
CA GLY A 39 -27.95 -11.86 -8.41
C GLY A 39 -28.36 -13.23 -7.85
N ARG A 40 -27.36 -14.10 -7.57
CA ARG A 40 -27.60 -15.43 -7.02
C ARG A 40 -27.50 -15.44 -5.49
N LYS A 41 -28.04 -16.47 -4.89
CA LYS A 41 -27.83 -16.79 -3.48
C LYS A 41 -26.41 -17.28 -3.24
N TYR A 42 -25.91 -17.05 -2.03
CA TYR A 42 -24.61 -17.52 -1.54
C TYR A 42 -24.81 -18.22 -0.20
N THR A 43 -24.15 -19.34 -0.02
CA THR A 43 -24.24 -20.15 1.21
C THR A 43 -23.12 -19.80 2.16
N GLN A 44 -23.46 -19.42 3.37
CA GLN A 44 -22.55 -19.24 4.51
C GLN A 44 -22.64 -20.46 5.42
N GLN A 45 -21.53 -20.85 6.02
CA GLN A 45 -21.52 -22.01 6.93
C GLN A 45 -20.51 -21.86 8.06
N TYR A 46 -20.72 -22.64 9.12
CA TYR A 46 -19.77 -22.77 10.22
C TYR A 46 -19.69 -24.24 10.68
N PRO A 47 -18.50 -24.81 10.91
CA PRO A 47 -17.18 -24.27 10.56
C PRO A 47 -17.05 -24.02 9.04
N ILE A 48 -16.33 -22.97 8.65
CA ILE A 48 -16.29 -22.46 7.26
C ILE A 48 -15.67 -23.46 6.26
N ASP A 49 -14.77 -24.33 6.71
CA ASP A 49 -14.06 -25.30 5.89
C ASP A 49 -14.49 -26.75 6.18
N SER A 50 -15.67 -26.95 6.83
CA SER A 50 -16.18 -28.27 7.18
C SER A 50 -17.09 -28.85 6.12
N ASP A 51 -16.91 -30.13 5.80
CA ASP A 51 -17.84 -30.91 4.97
C ASP A 51 -19.16 -31.23 5.72
N HIS A 52 -19.17 -31.04 7.07
CA HIS A 52 -20.32 -31.26 7.95
C HIS A 52 -20.55 -30.02 8.82
N PRO A 53 -20.98 -28.90 8.26
CA PRO A 53 -21.19 -27.67 9.03
C PRO A 53 -22.34 -27.84 10.02
N THR A 54 -22.18 -27.25 11.20
CA THR A 54 -23.23 -27.21 12.24
C THR A 54 -24.26 -26.09 11.99
N THR A 55 -23.87 -25.07 11.23
CA THR A 55 -24.73 -23.95 10.87
C THR A 55 -24.60 -23.67 9.38
N VAL A 56 -25.73 -23.52 8.69
CA VAL A 56 -25.80 -23.14 7.28
C VAL A 56 -26.81 -22.02 7.12
N LYS A 57 -26.46 -20.97 6.39
CA LYS A 57 -27.31 -19.80 6.10
C LYS A 57 -27.23 -19.45 4.62
N GLU A 58 -28.36 -19.37 3.95
CA GLU A 58 -28.44 -18.79 2.60
C GLU A 58 -28.70 -17.30 2.67
N ILE A 59 -27.99 -16.53 1.86
CA ILE A 59 -28.11 -15.07 1.74
C ILE A 59 -28.22 -14.65 0.29
N GLU A 60 -28.84 -13.49 0.05
CA GLU A 60 -28.79 -12.82 -1.25
C GLU A 60 -27.45 -12.08 -1.37
N ALA A 61 -26.53 -12.60 -2.20
CA ALA A 61 -25.15 -12.08 -2.31
C ALA A 61 -25.12 -10.60 -2.74
N SER A 62 -25.98 -10.20 -3.68
CA SER A 62 -26.06 -8.81 -4.14
C SER A 62 -26.50 -7.83 -3.03
N ASN A 63 -27.37 -8.26 -2.11
CA ASN A 63 -27.81 -7.41 -0.99
C ASN A 63 -26.68 -7.22 0.02
N LEU A 64 -25.94 -8.28 0.35
CA LEU A 64 -24.80 -8.18 1.27
C LEU A 64 -23.67 -7.36 0.63
N TRP A 65 -23.41 -7.49 -0.68
CA TRP A 65 -22.46 -6.63 -1.39
C TRP A 65 -22.85 -5.14 -1.32
N LYS A 66 -24.13 -4.80 -1.58
CA LYS A 66 -24.62 -3.42 -1.46
C LYS A 66 -24.46 -2.88 -0.03
N LYS A 67 -24.65 -3.72 0.99
CA LYS A 67 -24.42 -3.35 2.40
C LYS A 67 -22.96 -3.03 2.67
N ILE A 68 -22.01 -3.86 2.19
CA ILE A 68 -20.57 -3.60 2.29
C ILE A 68 -20.23 -2.24 1.66
N VAL A 69 -20.69 -1.99 0.43
CA VAL A 69 -20.46 -0.72 -0.28
C VAL A 69 -21.05 0.46 0.48
N HIS A 70 -22.28 0.34 0.99
CA HIS A 70 -22.92 1.39 1.77
C HIS A 70 -22.17 1.71 3.06
N ASN A 71 -21.75 0.70 3.81
CA ASN A 71 -21.01 0.88 5.05
C ASN A 71 -19.64 1.51 4.78
N ALA A 72 -18.92 1.05 3.75
CA ALA A 72 -17.66 1.63 3.34
C ALA A 72 -17.80 3.11 2.92
N TRP A 73 -18.88 3.46 2.21
CA TRP A 73 -19.17 4.86 1.88
C TRP A 73 -19.43 5.71 3.12
N LYS A 74 -20.17 5.18 4.09
CA LYS A 74 -20.61 5.94 5.28
C LYS A 74 -19.50 6.09 6.33
N SER A 75 -18.66 5.05 6.53
CA SER A 75 -17.69 4.98 7.63
C SER A 75 -16.26 4.69 7.18
N ALA A 76 -15.98 4.67 5.85
CA ALA A 76 -14.73 4.25 5.23
C ALA A 76 -14.36 2.76 5.48
N GLU A 77 -15.22 1.99 6.11
CA GLU A 77 -15.03 0.57 6.42
C GLU A 77 -16.35 -0.23 6.31
N PRO A 78 -16.28 -1.54 6.02
CA PRO A 78 -15.09 -2.38 5.97
C PRO A 78 -14.28 -2.19 4.69
N GLY A 79 -12.97 -2.47 4.75
CA GLY A 79 -12.17 -2.76 3.56
C GLY A 79 -12.58 -4.10 2.95
N VAL A 80 -12.17 -4.36 1.72
CA VAL A 80 -12.39 -5.64 1.03
C VAL A 80 -11.08 -6.28 0.63
N LEU A 81 -10.97 -7.59 0.82
CA LEU A 81 -9.82 -8.40 0.41
C LEU A 81 -10.35 -9.47 -0.55
N PHE A 82 -9.95 -9.39 -1.81
CA PHE A 82 -10.27 -10.42 -2.81
C PHE A 82 -9.41 -11.66 -2.54
N TRP A 83 -9.89 -12.48 -1.60
CA TRP A 83 -9.06 -13.47 -0.93
C TRP A 83 -8.50 -14.54 -1.85
N ASP A 84 -9.33 -15.06 -2.77
CA ASP A 84 -8.86 -16.08 -3.71
C ASP A 84 -7.82 -15.52 -4.69
N THR A 85 -7.95 -14.24 -5.07
CA THR A 85 -6.93 -13.54 -5.87
C THR A 85 -5.64 -13.37 -5.10
N ILE A 86 -5.72 -12.95 -3.81
CA ILE A 86 -4.54 -12.81 -2.95
C ILE A 86 -3.79 -14.14 -2.87
N ILE A 87 -4.48 -15.24 -2.54
CA ILE A 87 -3.83 -16.56 -2.41
C ILE A 87 -3.25 -17.05 -3.74
N ARG A 88 -3.93 -16.79 -4.84
CA ARG A 88 -3.47 -17.21 -6.18
C ARG A 88 -2.23 -16.45 -6.64
N GLU A 89 -2.14 -15.17 -6.34
CA GLU A 89 -1.04 -14.30 -6.78
C GLU A 89 0.15 -14.30 -5.83
N SER A 90 -0.08 -14.50 -4.53
CA SER A 90 0.94 -14.49 -3.49
C SER A 90 2.02 -15.55 -3.74
N VAL A 91 3.26 -15.11 -3.89
CA VAL A 91 4.41 -16.01 -4.06
C VAL A 91 4.69 -16.83 -2.80
N PRO A 92 4.62 -16.30 -1.57
CA PRO A 92 4.76 -17.08 -0.35
C PRO A 92 3.77 -18.23 -0.20
N ASP A 93 2.56 -18.13 -0.74
CA ASP A 93 1.58 -19.22 -0.68
C ASP A 93 1.96 -20.44 -1.52
N CYS A 94 2.95 -20.35 -2.42
CA CYS A 94 3.59 -21.52 -3.04
C CYS A 94 4.26 -22.43 -2.00
N TYR A 95 4.53 -21.92 -0.82
CA TYR A 95 5.16 -22.60 0.33
C TYR A 95 4.20 -22.78 1.51
N ALA A 96 2.88 -22.81 1.25
CA ALA A 96 1.84 -22.89 2.28
C ALA A 96 2.01 -24.08 3.23
N ASP A 97 2.34 -25.27 2.71
CA ASP A 97 2.61 -26.51 3.46
C ASP A 97 3.88 -26.42 4.32
N LEU A 98 4.80 -25.51 4.00
CA LEU A 98 6.01 -25.21 4.77
C LEU A 98 5.81 -24.08 5.80
N GLY A 99 4.56 -23.70 6.05
CA GLY A 99 4.19 -22.72 7.06
C GLY A 99 4.14 -21.27 6.56
N TYR A 100 4.08 -21.04 5.25
CA TYR A 100 3.95 -19.70 4.66
C TYR A 100 2.54 -19.41 4.15
N LYS A 101 1.54 -20.22 4.52
CA LYS A 101 0.13 -19.98 4.18
C LYS A 101 -0.32 -18.65 4.72
N THR A 102 -0.81 -17.79 3.84
CA THR A 102 -1.42 -16.50 4.21
C THR A 102 -2.68 -16.72 5.05
N VAL A 103 -2.74 -16.08 6.21
CA VAL A 103 -3.89 -16.16 7.12
C VAL A 103 -4.57 -14.82 7.34
N SER A 104 -3.83 -13.73 7.17
CA SER A 104 -4.33 -12.37 7.35
C SER A 104 -3.51 -11.39 6.51
N THR A 105 -3.82 -10.10 6.64
CA THR A 105 -2.96 -9.01 6.15
C THR A 105 -2.52 -8.16 7.33
N ASN A 106 -1.59 -7.24 7.11
CA ASN A 106 -1.36 -6.11 8.02
C ASN A 106 -2.60 -5.18 8.04
N PRO A 107 -2.70 -4.21 8.97
CA PRO A 107 -3.90 -3.37 9.13
C PRO A 107 -4.33 -2.63 7.87
N CYS A 108 -3.39 -2.15 7.04
CA CYS A 108 -3.69 -1.42 5.81
C CYS A 108 -3.97 -2.33 4.60
N GLY A 109 -3.74 -3.63 4.72
CA GLY A 109 -4.11 -4.63 3.70
C GLY A 109 -3.09 -4.86 2.59
N GLU A 110 -1.96 -4.15 2.59
CA GLU A 110 -0.98 -4.20 1.50
C GLU A 110 -0.03 -5.41 1.55
N ILE A 111 0.06 -6.14 2.67
CA ILE A 111 0.91 -7.33 2.80
C ILE A 111 0.10 -8.52 3.29
N PRO A 112 -0.09 -9.57 2.47
CA PRO A 112 -0.57 -10.86 2.91
C PRO A 112 0.47 -11.54 3.81
N LEU A 113 0.07 -11.97 5.00
CA LEU A 113 0.98 -12.48 6.02
C LEU A 113 0.63 -13.90 6.46
N CYS A 114 1.64 -14.73 6.61
CA CYS A 114 1.56 -15.99 7.34
C CYS A 114 1.77 -15.74 8.86
N PRO A 115 1.51 -16.74 9.73
CA PRO A 115 1.77 -16.59 11.16
C PRO A 115 3.24 -16.27 11.45
N TYR A 116 3.46 -15.33 12.38
CA TYR A 116 4.79 -14.87 12.84
C TYR A 116 5.63 -14.15 11.80
N ASP A 117 5.02 -13.73 10.68
CA ASP A 117 5.68 -12.94 9.64
C ASP A 117 5.73 -11.45 10.03
N SER A 118 6.49 -10.66 9.29
CA SER A 118 6.73 -9.25 9.57
C SER A 118 6.51 -8.39 8.33
N CYS A 119 5.98 -7.18 8.56
CA CYS A 119 5.75 -6.15 7.55
C CYS A 119 6.93 -5.15 7.60
N ARG A 120 7.84 -5.23 6.63
CA ARG A 120 8.99 -4.32 6.50
C ARG A 120 8.80 -3.48 5.26
N LEU A 121 8.88 -2.15 5.39
CA LEU A 121 8.51 -1.21 4.36
C LEU A 121 9.66 -0.28 4.00
N LEU A 122 9.87 -0.08 2.70
CA LEU A 122 10.70 0.99 2.14
C LEU A 122 9.94 1.62 0.97
N ALA A 123 9.80 2.94 0.96
CA ALA A 123 9.13 3.65 -0.12
C ALA A 123 10.12 4.52 -0.89
N ILE A 124 10.24 4.26 -2.20
CA ILE A 124 11.05 5.05 -3.12
C ILE A 124 10.22 6.26 -3.57
N ASN A 125 10.76 7.47 -3.42
CA ASN A 125 10.10 8.70 -3.85
C ASN A 125 10.23 8.87 -5.38
N LEU A 126 9.18 8.55 -6.12
CA LEU A 126 9.17 8.59 -7.57
C LEU A 126 9.43 9.98 -8.17
N TYR A 127 8.97 11.03 -7.50
CA TYR A 127 9.21 12.41 -7.95
C TYR A 127 10.70 12.73 -8.11
N SER A 128 11.55 12.12 -7.28
CA SER A 128 13.01 12.36 -7.31
C SER A 128 13.70 11.87 -8.58
N TYR A 129 13.02 11.10 -9.42
CA TYR A 129 13.55 10.60 -10.70
C TYR A 129 13.03 11.38 -11.90
N VAL A 130 12.22 12.41 -11.69
CA VAL A 130 11.78 13.30 -12.77
C VAL A 130 12.84 14.37 -12.99
N VAL A 131 13.47 14.36 -14.15
CA VAL A 131 14.42 15.36 -14.60
C VAL A 131 13.67 16.49 -15.28
N ASN A 132 14.06 17.75 -15.06
CA ASN A 132 13.38 18.96 -15.55
C ASN A 132 11.85 18.95 -15.24
N PRO A 133 11.43 18.75 -13.98
CA PRO A 133 10.04 18.59 -13.65
C PRO A 133 9.20 19.80 -14.08
N PHE A 134 7.97 19.57 -14.52
CA PHE A 134 7.00 20.57 -14.94
C PHE A 134 7.40 21.40 -16.16
N THR A 135 8.37 20.93 -16.94
CA THR A 135 8.76 21.53 -18.22
C THR A 135 8.40 20.58 -19.38
N LYS A 136 8.43 21.11 -20.60
CA LYS A 136 8.23 20.31 -21.82
C LYS A 136 9.35 19.27 -22.07
N ASP A 137 10.49 19.43 -21.42
CA ASP A 137 11.65 18.55 -21.51
C ASP A 137 11.74 17.59 -20.30
N ALA A 138 10.62 17.43 -19.55
CA ALA A 138 10.56 16.53 -18.43
C ALA A 138 10.62 15.07 -18.86
N TYR A 139 11.43 14.26 -18.17
CA TYR A 139 11.49 12.82 -18.39
C TYR A 139 11.79 12.07 -17.08
N PHE A 140 11.49 10.79 -17.04
CA PHE A 140 11.80 9.92 -15.91
C PHE A 140 13.12 9.19 -16.15
N ASP A 141 14.08 9.35 -15.22
CA ASP A 141 15.39 8.71 -15.29
C ASP A 141 15.31 7.23 -14.84
N PHE A 142 14.98 6.36 -15.78
CA PHE A 142 14.88 4.92 -15.50
C PHE A 142 16.24 4.30 -15.16
N ASP A 143 17.36 4.80 -15.65
CA ASP A 143 18.69 4.24 -15.38
C ASP A 143 19.09 4.45 -13.92
N LEU A 144 18.88 5.67 -13.40
CA LEU A 144 19.07 5.98 -11.99
C LEU A 144 18.07 5.21 -11.13
N PHE A 145 16.80 5.15 -11.56
CA PHE A 145 15.74 4.46 -10.86
C PHE A 145 16.05 2.97 -10.66
N HIS A 146 16.44 2.24 -11.72
CA HIS A 146 16.82 0.83 -11.63
C HIS A 146 17.96 0.58 -10.64
N LYS A 147 18.99 1.43 -10.64
CA LYS A 147 20.08 1.35 -9.67
C LYS A 147 19.58 1.49 -8.22
N HIS A 148 18.70 2.45 -7.99
CA HIS A 148 18.18 2.71 -6.64
C HIS A 148 17.16 1.65 -6.19
N VAL A 149 16.36 1.08 -7.08
CA VAL A 149 15.50 -0.08 -6.76
C VAL A 149 16.34 -1.27 -6.29
N ALA A 150 17.45 -1.57 -6.98
CA ALA A 150 18.34 -2.65 -6.59
C ALA A 150 18.99 -2.40 -5.21
N LEU A 151 19.41 -1.16 -4.93
CA LEU A 151 19.94 -0.77 -3.63
C LEU A 151 18.87 -0.82 -2.54
N ALA A 152 17.65 -0.37 -2.83
CA ALA A 152 16.53 -0.42 -1.90
C ALA A 152 16.23 -1.86 -1.45
N GLN A 153 16.19 -2.80 -2.39
CA GLN A 153 15.99 -4.22 -2.08
C GLN A 153 17.13 -4.77 -1.22
N ARG A 154 18.39 -4.37 -1.47
CA ARG A 154 19.55 -4.76 -0.67
C ARG A 154 19.48 -4.21 0.76
N ILE A 155 19.15 -2.92 0.91
CA ILE A 155 18.96 -2.29 2.22
C ILE A 155 17.87 -3.02 3.01
N MET A 156 16.77 -3.41 2.35
CA MET A 156 15.69 -4.14 3.01
C MET A 156 16.12 -5.53 3.49
N ASP A 157 16.99 -6.23 2.76
CA ASP A 157 17.55 -7.50 3.23
C ASP A 157 18.49 -7.29 4.43
N ASP A 158 19.31 -6.24 4.42
CA ASP A 158 20.19 -5.88 5.54
C ASP A 158 19.38 -5.48 6.81
N ILE A 159 18.22 -4.83 6.66
CA ILE A 159 17.30 -4.53 7.77
C ILE A 159 16.80 -5.82 8.44
N ILE A 160 16.62 -6.92 7.69
CA ILE A 160 16.24 -8.21 8.29
C ILE A 160 17.34 -8.74 9.20
N ASP A 161 18.62 -8.60 8.83
CA ASP A 161 19.72 -9.02 9.67
C ASP A 161 19.77 -8.19 10.98
N LEU A 162 19.56 -6.87 10.89
CA LEU A 162 19.45 -6.01 12.08
C LEU A 162 18.24 -6.38 12.97
N GLU A 163 17.12 -6.78 12.37
CA GLU A 163 15.95 -7.27 13.11
C GLU A 163 16.27 -8.58 13.84
N LEU A 164 16.95 -9.52 13.17
CA LEU A 164 17.35 -10.79 13.79
C LEU A 164 18.27 -10.56 14.98
N GLU A 165 19.30 -9.72 14.86
CA GLU A 165 20.15 -9.31 15.98
C GLU A 165 19.35 -8.70 17.14
N LYS A 166 18.34 -7.89 16.82
CA LYS A 166 17.48 -7.29 17.84
C LYS A 166 16.62 -8.32 18.55
N ILE A 167 16.09 -9.31 17.81
CA ILE A 167 15.29 -10.40 18.39
C ILE A 167 16.15 -11.26 19.31
N GLU A 168 17.41 -11.54 18.95
CA GLU A 168 18.36 -12.25 19.83
C GLU A 168 18.52 -11.54 21.17
N ARG A 169 18.75 -10.23 21.16
CA ARG A 169 18.83 -9.41 22.37
C ARG A 169 17.53 -9.40 23.18
N ILE A 170 16.36 -9.46 22.53
CA ILE A 170 15.08 -9.57 23.23
C ILE A 170 14.99 -10.93 23.94
N ILE A 171 15.38 -12.01 23.29
CA ILE A 171 15.38 -13.37 23.89
C ILE A 171 16.35 -13.41 25.08
N GLU A 172 17.56 -12.87 24.97
CA GLU A 172 18.51 -12.75 26.07
C GLU A 172 17.93 -11.94 27.24
N LYS A 173 17.22 -10.84 26.95
CA LYS A 173 16.56 -10.03 27.98
C LYS A 173 15.48 -10.83 28.71
N ILE A 174 14.64 -11.58 28.00
CA ILE A 174 13.60 -12.44 28.60
C ILE A 174 14.21 -13.43 29.59
N ASP A 175 15.38 -14.01 29.27
CA ASP A 175 16.06 -14.94 30.15
C ASP A 175 16.55 -14.29 31.46
N GLN A 176 16.86 -12.97 31.43
CA GLN A 176 17.33 -12.19 32.57
C GLN A 176 16.22 -11.48 33.35
N ASP A 177 14.99 -11.47 32.83
CA ASP A 177 13.87 -10.76 33.42
C ASP A 177 13.41 -11.43 34.73
N PRO A 178 12.98 -10.70 35.77
CA PRO A 178 12.52 -11.26 37.04
C PRO A 178 11.14 -11.93 37.00
N GLU A 179 10.49 -12.00 35.84
CA GLU A 179 9.18 -12.62 35.68
C GLU A 179 9.20 -14.13 35.91
N ASN A 180 8.01 -14.72 36.10
CA ASN A 180 7.90 -16.16 36.32
C ASN A 180 8.20 -16.96 35.04
N GLU A 181 8.61 -18.23 35.22
CA GLU A 181 9.06 -19.08 34.10
C GLU A 181 7.96 -19.41 33.08
N GLU A 182 6.69 -19.35 33.45
CA GLU A 182 5.58 -19.58 32.51
C GLU A 182 5.45 -18.43 31.52
N VAL A 183 5.56 -17.19 31.98
CA VAL A 183 5.56 -15.98 31.15
C VAL A 183 6.79 -16.01 30.24
N LYS A 184 7.99 -16.22 30.80
CA LYS A 184 9.24 -16.33 30.03
C LYS A 184 9.17 -17.40 28.95
N HIS A 185 8.60 -18.57 29.26
CA HIS A 185 8.43 -19.65 28.29
C HIS A 185 7.56 -19.23 27.11
N THR A 186 6.44 -18.56 27.40
CA THR A 186 5.51 -18.07 26.39
C THR A 186 6.15 -17.01 25.50
N GLU A 187 6.78 -16.01 26.09
CA GLU A 187 7.45 -14.92 25.35
C GLU A 187 8.62 -15.43 24.51
N ARG A 188 9.50 -16.24 25.10
CA ARG A 188 10.62 -16.87 24.40
C ARG A 188 10.13 -17.72 23.22
N GLY A 189 9.06 -18.47 23.43
CA GLY A 189 8.43 -19.28 22.39
C GLY A 189 7.92 -18.45 21.22
N LEU A 190 7.30 -17.30 21.49
CA LEU A 190 6.83 -16.36 20.48
C LEU A 190 8.01 -15.77 19.68
N TRP A 191 9.00 -15.19 20.35
CA TRP A 191 10.13 -14.54 19.69
C TRP A 191 11.00 -15.52 18.89
N LYS A 192 11.16 -16.77 19.34
CA LYS A 192 11.84 -17.81 18.55
C LYS A 192 11.08 -18.14 17.25
N LYS A 193 9.75 -18.14 17.26
CA LYS A 193 8.95 -18.35 16.05
C LYS A 193 9.08 -17.18 15.06
N ILE A 194 9.06 -15.94 15.57
CA ILE A 194 9.28 -14.74 14.76
C ILE A 194 10.70 -14.75 14.17
N TYR A 195 11.73 -15.02 14.97
CA TYR A 195 13.12 -15.14 14.53
C TYR A 195 13.27 -16.15 13.37
N LYS A 196 12.73 -17.35 13.58
CA LYS A 196 12.77 -18.40 12.57
C LYS A 196 12.06 -17.97 11.28
N LYS A 197 10.87 -17.39 11.37
CA LYS A 197 10.10 -16.97 10.21
C LYS A 197 10.81 -15.86 9.45
N SER A 198 11.31 -14.84 10.14
CA SER A 198 12.07 -13.74 9.56
C SER A 198 13.34 -14.21 8.86
N GLY A 199 14.12 -15.06 9.49
CA GLY A 199 15.40 -15.56 8.93
C GLY A 199 15.20 -16.49 7.73
N GLN A 200 14.21 -17.40 7.78
CA GLN A 200 13.98 -18.38 6.73
C GLN A 200 13.33 -17.80 5.48
N GLY A 201 12.35 -16.90 5.62
CA GLY A 201 11.63 -16.32 4.48
C GLY A 201 12.26 -15.03 3.97
N ARG A 202 12.82 -14.24 4.85
CA ARG A 202 13.44 -12.95 4.52
C ARG A 202 12.52 -12.05 3.68
N ARG A 203 11.25 -11.90 4.09
CA ARG A 203 10.28 -11.04 3.41
C ARG A 203 10.68 -9.58 3.50
N THR A 204 10.65 -8.87 2.38
CA THR A 204 10.80 -7.43 2.26
C THR A 204 9.55 -6.79 1.65
N GLY A 205 9.46 -5.47 1.67
CA GLY A 205 8.37 -4.72 1.08
C GLY A 205 8.90 -3.42 0.47
N VAL A 206 9.56 -3.53 -0.69
CA VAL A 206 9.96 -2.37 -1.48
C VAL A 206 8.76 -1.85 -2.24
N GLY A 207 8.46 -0.58 -2.05
CA GLY A 207 7.36 0.11 -2.72
C GLY A 207 7.73 1.54 -3.08
N ILE A 208 6.72 2.35 -3.32
CA ILE A 208 6.87 3.71 -3.82
C ILE A 208 6.03 4.72 -3.03
N THR A 209 6.33 5.98 -3.23
CA THR A 209 5.50 7.14 -2.86
C THR A 209 5.60 8.20 -3.95
N ALA A 210 4.72 9.20 -3.93
CA ALA A 210 4.73 10.32 -4.87
C ALA A 210 4.31 9.99 -6.32
N GLU A 211 3.47 8.98 -6.53
CA GLU A 211 2.96 8.64 -7.88
C GLU A 211 2.25 9.84 -8.54
N GLY A 212 1.33 10.49 -7.82
CA GLY A 212 0.57 11.62 -8.35
C GLY A 212 1.45 12.79 -8.74
N ASP A 213 2.45 13.12 -7.92
CA ASP A 213 3.39 14.21 -8.22
C ASP A 213 4.39 13.87 -9.31
N MET A 214 4.83 12.62 -9.41
CA MET A 214 5.65 12.15 -10.53
C MET A 214 4.92 12.34 -11.85
N LEU A 215 3.67 11.89 -11.94
CA LEU A 215 2.87 12.03 -13.15
C LEU A 215 2.65 13.51 -13.50
N ALA A 216 2.28 14.34 -12.53
CA ALA A 216 2.12 15.78 -12.73
C ALA A 216 3.40 16.45 -13.21
N ALA A 217 4.56 16.08 -12.64
CA ALA A 217 5.86 16.63 -13.01
C ALA A 217 6.29 16.25 -14.44
N LEU A 218 5.82 15.11 -14.94
CA LEU A 218 6.00 14.66 -16.33
C LEU A 218 4.97 15.27 -17.31
N GLY A 219 4.04 16.12 -16.81
CA GLY A 219 2.96 16.69 -17.62
C GLY A 219 1.81 15.71 -17.88
N MET A 220 1.77 14.56 -17.21
CA MET A 220 0.72 13.56 -17.34
C MET A 220 -0.39 13.83 -16.32
N ARG A 221 -1.64 13.89 -16.77
CA ARG A 221 -2.77 14.05 -15.86
C ARG A 221 -3.16 12.71 -15.23
N TYR A 222 -3.13 12.64 -13.91
CA TYR A 222 -3.62 11.49 -13.17
C TYR A 222 -5.06 11.14 -13.58
N GLY A 223 -5.35 9.84 -13.77
CA GLY A 223 -6.66 9.37 -14.21
C GLY A 223 -6.85 9.31 -15.73
N THR A 224 -5.78 9.44 -16.51
CA THR A 224 -5.77 9.16 -17.96
C THR A 224 -5.18 7.77 -18.25
N GLU A 225 -5.46 7.23 -19.44
CA GLU A 225 -4.87 5.96 -19.87
C GLU A 225 -3.34 6.08 -20.00
N GLU A 226 -2.84 7.18 -20.54
CA GLU A 226 -1.41 7.48 -20.65
C GLU A 226 -0.71 7.42 -19.28
N ALA A 227 -1.28 8.10 -18.27
CA ALA A 227 -0.75 8.06 -16.90
C ALA A 227 -0.79 6.64 -16.32
N THR A 228 -1.86 5.90 -16.58
CA THR A 228 -2.03 4.52 -16.11
C THR A 228 -1.00 3.57 -16.72
N GLU A 229 -0.74 3.69 -18.03
CA GLU A 229 0.27 2.89 -18.73
C GLU A 229 1.69 3.25 -18.27
N PHE A 230 1.95 4.52 -18.01
CA PHE A 230 3.24 4.94 -17.48
C PHE A 230 3.47 4.42 -16.06
N SER A 231 2.45 4.48 -15.20
CA SER A 231 2.48 3.89 -13.86
C SER A 231 2.76 2.39 -13.90
N GLU A 232 2.09 1.63 -14.78
CA GLU A 232 2.38 0.20 -14.99
C GLU A 232 3.85 -0.03 -15.35
N LYS A 233 4.42 0.80 -16.25
CA LYS A 233 5.83 0.71 -16.65
C LYS A 233 6.79 0.96 -15.47
N VAL A 234 6.49 1.94 -14.62
CA VAL A 234 7.30 2.23 -13.42
C VAL A 234 7.25 1.06 -12.44
N HIS A 235 6.07 0.54 -12.13
CA HIS A 235 5.91 -0.59 -11.20
C HIS A 235 6.52 -1.89 -11.74
N LYS A 236 6.44 -2.13 -13.05
CA LYS A 236 7.17 -3.22 -13.70
C LYS A 236 8.68 -3.09 -13.48
N ALA A 237 9.23 -1.86 -13.60
CA ALA A 237 10.65 -1.62 -13.36
C ALA A 237 11.04 -1.87 -11.89
N VAL A 238 10.18 -1.52 -10.92
CA VAL A 238 10.38 -1.87 -9.50
C VAL A 238 10.42 -3.37 -9.32
N ALA A 239 9.45 -4.11 -9.86
CA ALA A 239 9.37 -5.56 -9.73
C ALA A 239 10.61 -6.27 -10.29
N LEU A 240 10.97 -5.96 -11.54
CA LEU A 240 12.14 -6.56 -12.19
C LEU A 240 13.44 -6.20 -11.47
N GLY A 241 13.61 -4.93 -11.05
CA GLY A 241 14.80 -4.47 -10.34
C GLY A 241 14.97 -5.10 -8.95
N ALA A 242 13.89 -5.19 -8.16
CA ALA A 242 13.92 -5.83 -6.86
C ALA A 242 14.20 -7.33 -6.93
N TYR A 243 13.55 -8.04 -7.85
CA TYR A 243 13.78 -9.46 -8.07
C TYR A 243 15.18 -9.76 -8.59
N ARG A 244 15.71 -8.95 -9.53
CA ARG A 244 17.10 -9.06 -10.00
C ARG A 244 18.07 -8.88 -8.83
N SER A 245 17.89 -7.86 -8.01
CA SER A 245 18.71 -7.64 -6.80
C SER A 245 18.63 -8.81 -5.82
N SER A 246 17.44 -9.37 -5.61
CA SER A 246 17.26 -10.54 -4.74
C SER A 246 17.97 -11.80 -5.27
N VAL A 247 17.99 -12.00 -6.58
CA VAL A 247 18.77 -13.08 -7.22
C VAL A 247 20.28 -12.83 -7.07
N ASP A 248 20.73 -11.61 -7.28
CA ASP A 248 22.16 -11.29 -7.13
C ASP A 248 22.62 -11.43 -5.67
N MET A 249 21.80 -11.07 -4.71
CA MET A 249 22.05 -11.35 -3.28
C MET A 249 22.04 -12.85 -2.97
N ALA A 250 21.22 -13.65 -3.65
CA ALA A 250 21.25 -15.10 -3.48
C ALA A 250 22.57 -15.71 -3.98
N LYS A 251 23.15 -15.19 -5.07
CA LYS A 251 24.48 -15.58 -5.53
C LYS A 251 25.58 -15.28 -4.49
N GLU A 252 25.42 -14.18 -3.75
CA GLU A 252 26.40 -13.74 -2.74
C GLU A 252 26.22 -14.41 -1.37
N ARG A 253 24.98 -14.59 -0.92
CA ARG A 253 24.61 -14.90 0.48
C ARG A 253 23.73 -16.15 0.63
N GLY A 254 23.40 -16.82 -0.49
CA GLY A 254 22.46 -17.94 -0.52
C GLY A 254 20.99 -17.49 -0.66
N ALA A 255 20.18 -18.36 -1.24
CA ALA A 255 18.74 -18.18 -1.35
C ALA A 255 18.05 -18.28 0.02
N PHE A 256 16.78 -17.87 0.10
CA PHE A 256 15.97 -18.12 1.29
C PHE A 256 15.77 -19.66 1.48
N ASP A 257 15.68 -20.09 2.75
CA ASP A 257 15.89 -21.50 3.15
C ASP A 257 15.01 -22.53 2.41
N VAL A 258 13.77 -22.17 2.09
CA VAL A 258 12.81 -23.10 1.51
C VAL A 258 12.61 -22.92 0.00
N TYR A 259 13.49 -22.16 -0.65
CA TYR A 259 13.36 -21.86 -2.07
C TYR A 259 13.31 -23.11 -2.93
N ASP A 260 12.29 -23.19 -3.78
CA ASP A 260 12.11 -24.25 -4.78
C ASP A 260 11.37 -23.70 -6.01
N SER A 261 12.07 -23.59 -7.13
CA SER A 261 11.52 -23.06 -8.37
C SER A 261 10.34 -23.86 -8.93
N GLU A 262 10.26 -25.17 -8.65
CA GLU A 262 9.16 -26.01 -9.11
C GLU A 262 7.83 -25.68 -8.41
N ARG A 263 7.89 -25.23 -7.15
CA ARG A 263 6.71 -24.77 -6.42
C ARG A 263 6.11 -23.52 -7.03
N GLU A 264 6.93 -22.63 -7.58
CA GLU A 264 6.54 -21.34 -8.11
C GLU A 264 6.14 -21.34 -9.59
N LYS A 265 6.39 -22.43 -10.32
CA LYS A 265 6.23 -22.49 -11.78
C LYS A 265 4.83 -22.12 -12.31
N ASN A 266 3.81 -22.30 -11.49
CA ASN A 266 2.42 -21.98 -11.84
C ASN A 266 1.92 -20.68 -11.21
N ASN A 267 2.74 -19.98 -10.41
CA ASN A 267 2.34 -18.72 -9.81
C ASN A 267 2.21 -17.63 -10.89
N PRO A 268 1.06 -16.90 -10.96
CA PRO A 268 0.84 -15.93 -12.02
C PRO A 268 1.82 -14.76 -12.00
N PHE A 269 2.23 -14.28 -10.81
CA PHE A 269 3.21 -13.20 -10.70
C PHE A 269 4.59 -13.64 -11.23
N ILE A 270 5.06 -14.82 -10.84
CA ILE A 270 6.33 -15.38 -11.35
C ILE A 270 6.28 -15.60 -12.87
N ASN A 271 5.13 -16.01 -13.42
CA ASN A 271 4.96 -16.16 -14.85
C ASN A 271 5.05 -14.79 -15.57
N ARG A 272 4.49 -13.72 -15.01
CA ARG A 272 4.65 -12.36 -15.56
C ARG A 272 6.11 -11.89 -15.54
N LEU A 273 6.86 -12.19 -14.48
CA LEU A 273 8.30 -11.92 -14.44
C LEU A 273 9.05 -12.68 -15.54
N ARG A 274 8.73 -13.96 -15.75
CA ARG A 274 9.33 -14.79 -16.80
C ARG A 274 9.07 -14.24 -18.19
N GLU A 275 7.84 -13.79 -18.45
CA GLU A 275 7.47 -13.18 -19.73
C GLU A 275 8.17 -11.83 -19.95
N ALA A 276 8.35 -11.05 -18.89
CA ALA A 276 8.96 -9.72 -18.95
C ALA A 276 10.48 -9.75 -19.03
N ASP A 277 11.14 -10.71 -18.37
CA ASP A 277 12.59 -10.91 -18.35
C ASP A 277 12.91 -12.41 -18.22
N PRO A 278 12.98 -13.16 -19.35
CA PRO A 278 13.33 -14.58 -19.32
C PRO A 278 14.70 -14.87 -18.71
N ALA A 279 15.66 -13.96 -18.85
CA ALA A 279 17.01 -14.13 -18.30
C ALA A 279 16.99 -14.05 -16.76
N LEU A 280 16.20 -13.13 -16.19
CA LEU A 280 15.96 -13.08 -14.75
C LEU A 280 15.37 -14.41 -14.24
N TYR A 281 14.38 -14.94 -14.95
CA TYR A 281 13.73 -16.18 -14.56
C TYR A 281 14.71 -17.39 -14.57
N GLU A 282 15.56 -17.52 -15.60
CA GLU A 282 16.55 -18.59 -15.66
C GLU A 282 17.63 -18.43 -14.57
N ASP A 283 18.07 -17.21 -14.27
CA ASP A 283 18.95 -16.95 -13.13
C ASP A 283 18.28 -17.31 -11.80
N MET A 284 17.01 -16.96 -11.62
CA MET A 284 16.24 -17.31 -10.43
C MET A 284 16.11 -18.82 -10.24
N LYS A 285 15.86 -19.58 -11.30
CA LYS A 285 15.86 -21.05 -11.24
C LYS A 285 17.22 -21.62 -10.83
N LYS A 286 18.30 -21.04 -11.35
CA LYS A 286 19.64 -21.54 -11.13
C LYS A 286 20.22 -21.21 -9.77
N TYR A 287 20.00 -20.00 -9.29
CA TYR A 287 20.64 -19.47 -8.10
C TYR A 287 19.68 -19.25 -6.92
N GLY A 288 18.38 -19.31 -7.17
CA GLY A 288 17.37 -18.89 -6.23
C GLY A 288 17.26 -17.37 -6.12
N ARG A 289 16.51 -16.91 -5.14
CA ARG A 289 16.48 -15.52 -4.70
C ARG A 289 16.58 -15.42 -3.17
N ARG A 290 17.06 -14.30 -2.67
CA ARG A 290 17.33 -14.07 -1.26
C ARG A 290 16.07 -13.93 -0.41
N ASN A 291 14.97 -13.43 -0.99
CA ASN A 291 13.75 -13.01 -0.31
C ASN A 291 12.54 -13.76 -0.87
N ILE A 292 11.66 -14.26 -0.01
CA ILE A 292 10.43 -14.99 -0.40
C ILE A 292 9.42 -14.09 -1.11
N ALA A 293 9.33 -12.83 -0.67
CA ALA A 293 8.58 -11.75 -1.30
C ALA A 293 9.38 -10.44 -1.20
N CYS A 294 9.23 -9.55 -2.17
CA CYS A 294 10.04 -8.35 -2.32
C CYS A 294 9.26 -7.04 -2.26
N LEU A 295 7.97 -7.04 -2.61
CA LEU A 295 7.26 -5.84 -3.04
C LEU A 295 6.03 -5.55 -2.19
N THR A 296 5.65 -4.26 -2.15
CA THR A 296 4.39 -3.82 -1.55
C THR A 296 4.02 -2.41 -2.00
N ILE A 297 2.74 -2.05 -1.90
CA ILE A 297 2.26 -0.68 -2.06
C ILE A 297 1.65 -0.23 -0.74
N ALA A 298 2.48 0.37 0.11
CA ALA A 298 2.04 0.92 1.39
C ALA A 298 1.37 2.29 1.22
N PRO A 299 0.51 2.72 2.16
CA PRO A 299 -0.14 4.04 2.12
C PRO A 299 0.84 5.21 2.15
N THR A 300 1.98 5.08 2.81
CA THR A 300 3.04 6.11 2.93
C THR A 300 2.59 7.48 3.45
N GLY A 301 1.48 7.56 4.20
CA GLY A 301 0.91 8.83 4.65
C GLY A 301 1.89 9.75 5.39
N THR A 302 2.56 9.24 6.43
CA THR A 302 3.56 10.01 7.18
C THR A 302 4.83 10.27 6.36
N THR A 303 5.28 9.27 5.59
CA THR A 303 6.48 9.40 4.73
C THR A 303 6.30 10.48 3.68
N SER A 304 5.11 10.56 3.06
CA SER A 304 4.80 11.58 2.06
C SER A 304 4.78 13.01 2.64
N LEU A 305 4.42 13.18 3.91
CA LEU A 305 4.54 14.47 4.59
C LEU A 305 6.02 14.88 4.73
N MET A 306 6.91 13.94 5.03
CA MET A 306 8.35 14.23 5.10
C MET A 306 8.95 14.60 3.73
N THR A 307 8.52 13.91 2.68
CA THR A 307 8.98 14.17 1.30
C THR A 307 8.23 15.33 0.63
N GLN A 308 7.17 15.84 1.26
CA GLN A 308 6.32 16.91 0.73
C GLN A 308 5.74 16.55 -0.65
N THR A 309 5.20 15.33 -0.76
CA THR A 309 4.65 14.77 -1.99
C THR A 309 3.28 14.13 -1.76
N THR A 310 2.64 13.67 -2.83
CA THR A 310 1.49 12.77 -2.74
C THR A 310 1.85 11.43 -2.11
N SER A 311 0.87 10.75 -1.49
CA SER A 311 1.06 9.46 -0.82
C SER A 311 0.89 8.29 -1.79
N GLY A 312 1.72 7.25 -1.65
CA GLY A 312 1.59 6.00 -2.39
C GLY A 312 1.28 6.20 -3.87
N ILE A 313 0.25 5.50 -4.36
CA ILE A 313 -0.27 5.61 -5.73
C ILE A 313 -1.45 6.59 -5.85
N GLU A 314 -1.70 7.40 -4.81
CA GLU A 314 -2.85 8.29 -4.76
C GLU A 314 -2.65 9.56 -5.62
N PRO A 315 -3.73 10.13 -6.19
CA PRO A 315 -3.68 11.48 -6.76
C PRO A 315 -3.49 12.52 -5.66
N VAL A 316 -3.14 13.74 -6.04
CA VAL A 316 -3.16 14.87 -5.11
C VAL A 316 -4.54 15.02 -4.47
N PHE A 317 -4.59 15.29 -3.17
CA PHE A 317 -5.86 15.56 -2.51
C PHE A 317 -6.46 16.88 -3.03
N LEU A 318 -5.75 17.98 -2.85
CA LEU A 318 -6.05 19.29 -3.42
C LEU A 318 -4.73 20.02 -3.72
N PRO A 319 -4.55 20.60 -4.91
CA PRO A 319 -3.35 21.39 -5.21
C PRO A 319 -3.32 22.73 -4.45
N VAL A 320 -4.48 23.24 -4.09
CA VAL A 320 -4.66 24.47 -3.33
C VAL A 320 -5.82 24.32 -2.37
N TYR A 321 -5.67 24.73 -1.13
CA TYR A 321 -6.76 24.74 -0.15
C TYR A 321 -6.65 25.91 0.82
N LYS A 322 -7.77 26.29 1.40
CA LYS A 322 -7.84 27.32 2.42
C LYS A 322 -7.75 26.69 3.80
N ARG A 323 -6.87 27.21 4.64
CA ARG A 323 -6.69 26.80 6.02
C ARG A 323 -7.12 27.90 6.96
N ARG A 324 -7.77 27.55 8.05
CA ARG A 324 -8.13 28.44 9.15
C ARG A 324 -7.25 28.18 10.34
N ARG A 325 -6.71 29.24 10.93
CA ARG A 325 -6.02 29.23 12.21
C ARG A 325 -6.79 30.07 13.21
N LYS A 326 -7.12 29.50 14.38
CA LYS A 326 -7.73 30.26 15.46
C LYS A 326 -6.75 31.33 15.92
N VAL A 327 -7.24 32.57 16.06
CA VAL A 327 -6.49 33.71 16.60
C VAL A 327 -6.60 33.65 18.12
N ASN A 328 -5.45 33.60 18.81
CA ASN A 328 -5.48 33.62 20.27
C ASN A 328 -5.79 35.04 20.79
N PRO A 329 -6.43 35.17 21.96
CA PRO A 329 -6.80 36.49 22.52
C PRO A 329 -5.62 37.47 22.68
N ASN A 330 -4.40 36.95 22.77
CA ASN A 330 -3.17 37.75 22.93
C ASN A 330 -2.46 38.08 21.60
N ASP A 331 -2.96 37.62 20.48
CA ASP A 331 -2.39 37.86 19.16
C ASP A 331 -2.87 39.24 18.63
N THR A 332 -2.16 40.30 18.97
CA THR A 332 -2.59 41.68 18.66
C THR A 332 -2.34 42.11 17.20
N ASN A 333 -1.52 41.39 16.43
CA ASN A 333 -1.11 41.76 15.06
C ASN A 333 -1.59 40.76 14.00
N VAL A 334 -2.59 39.94 14.32
CA VAL A 334 -3.12 38.90 13.39
C VAL A 334 -4.43 39.40 12.79
N ARG A 335 -4.55 39.26 11.47
CA ARG A 335 -5.78 39.55 10.75
C ARG A 335 -6.89 38.57 11.15
N VAL A 336 -8.09 39.08 11.36
CA VAL A 336 -9.30 38.29 11.55
C VAL A 336 -10.08 38.25 10.25
N ASP A 337 -10.20 37.10 9.64
CA ASP A 337 -10.93 36.92 8.37
C ASP A 337 -12.32 36.31 8.57
N PHE A 338 -12.51 35.58 9.68
CA PHE A 338 -13.74 34.85 9.99
C PHE A 338 -13.95 34.81 11.50
N VAL A 339 -15.18 34.93 11.92
CA VAL A 339 -15.62 34.72 13.31
C VAL A 339 -16.73 33.67 13.27
N ASP A 340 -16.62 32.63 14.06
CA ASP A 340 -17.62 31.56 14.12
C ASP A 340 -18.82 31.94 15.01
N GLU A 341 -19.81 31.06 15.09
CA GLU A 341 -21.03 31.23 15.88
C GLU A 341 -20.76 31.30 17.39
N THR A 342 -19.61 30.84 17.85
CA THR A 342 -19.20 30.88 19.26
C THR A 342 -18.40 32.13 19.60
N GLY A 343 -18.11 33.00 18.60
CA GLY A 343 -17.34 34.22 18.75
C GLY A 343 -15.83 34.03 18.64
N ASP A 344 -15.37 32.85 18.25
CA ASP A 344 -13.95 32.59 18.01
C ASP A 344 -13.48 33.21 16.68
N ALA A 345 -12.38 33.94 16.74
CA ALA A 345 -11.77 34.58 15.58
C ALA A 345 -10.75 33.68 14.87
N PHE A 346 -10.74 33.70 13.55
CA PHE A 346 -9.84 32.92 12.70
C PHE A 346 -9.18 33.79 11.63
N GLU A 347 -7.91 33.49 11.38
CA GLU A 347 -7.17 33.93 10.19
C GLU A 347 -7.29 32.86 9.11
N GLU A 348 -7.62 33.26 7.88
CA GLU A 348 -7.63 32.36 6.71
C GLU A 348 -6.40 32.61 5.85
N TYR A 349 -5.76 31.55 5.41
CA TYR A 349 -4.65 31.62 4.47
C TYR A 349 -4.70 30.45 3.47
N ILE A 350 -4.17 30.72 2.28
CA ILE A 350 -4.09 29.75 1.21
C ILE A 350 -2.85 28.92 1.41
N VAL A 351 -3.01 27.60 1.27
CA VAL A 351 -1.91 26.62 1.30
C VAL A 351 -1.86 25.96 -0.07
N PHE A 352 -0.70 26.06 -0.69
CA PHE A 352 -0.38 25.35 -1.92
C PHE A 352 0.27 24.00 -1.59
N HIS A 353 -0.11 22.96 -2.32
CA HIS A 353 0.63 21.69 -2.30
C HIS A 353 2.09 21.95 -2.73
N HIS A 354 3.06 21.35 -2.07
CA HIS A 354 4.47 21.66 -2.27
C HIS A 354 4.92 21.51 -3.74
N LYS A 355 4.48 20.48 -4.44
CA LYS A 355 4.85 20.26 -5.84
C LYS A 355 4.05 21.19 -6.78
N PHE A 356 2.90 21.68 -6.37
CA PHE A 356 2.21 22.75 -7.08
C PHE A 356 3.00 24.07 -7.00
N VAL A 357 3.62 24.38 -5.85
CA VAL A 357 4.57 25.51 -5.73
C VAL A 357 5.72 25.35 -6.71
N THR A 358 6.33 24.18 -6.79
CA THR A 358 7.40 23.91 -7.76
C THR A 358 6.94 24.10 -9.20
N TRP A 359 5.71 23.69 -9.53
CA TRP A 359 5.10 23.97 -10.83
C TRP A 359 4.92 25.46 -11.09
N MET A 360 4.44 26.23 -10.09
CA MET A 360 4.28 27.68 -10.19
C MET A 360 5.62 28.35 -10.53
N GLU A 361 6.67 28.05 -9.77
CA GLU A 361 8.01 28.60 -9.97
C GLU A 361 8.57 28.24 -11.36
N ALA A 362 8.46 26.98 -11.78
CA ALA A 362 8.91 26.52 -13.09
C ALA A 362 8.18 27.20 -14.27
N ASN A 363 6.96 27.70 -14.04
CA ASN A 363 6.14 28.38 -15.05
C ASN A 363 6.06 29.90 -14.86
N GLY A 364 6.91 30.49 -14.01
CA GLY A 364 7.04 31.94 -13.85
C GLY A 364 5.96 32.59 -12.99
N TYR A 365 5.26 31.83 -12.16
CA TYR A 365 4.31 32.36 -11.18
C TYR A 365 4.99 32.55 -9.82
N ASP A 366 4.63 33.59 -9.10
CA ASP A 366 5.16 33.88 -7.76
C ASP A 366 4.29 33.24 -6.66
N PRO A 367 4.76 32.20 -5.95
CA PRO A 367 3.98 31.56 -4.87
C PRO A 367 3.71 32.47 -3.67
N ALA A 368 4.48 33.55 -3.50
CA ALA A 368 4.33 34.49 -2.41
C ALA A 368 3.26 35.57 -2.70
N LYS A 369 2.83 35.70 -3.95
CA LYS A 369 1.76 36.65 -4.35
C LYS A 369 0.45 36.27 -3.66
N ARG A 370 -0.30 37.24 -3.23
CA ARG A 370 -1.72 37.06 -2.84
C ARG A 370 -2.56 36.88 -4.10
N TYR A 371 -3.21 35.73 -4.21
CA TYR A 371 -4.10 35.35 -5.32
C TYR A 371 -5.57 35.49 -4.88
N THR A 372 -6.42 36.00 -5.76
CA THR A 372 -7.87 35.88 -5.61
C THR A 372 -8.33 34.47 -5.92
N GLN A 373 -9.58 34.13 -5.61
CA GLN A 373 -10.09 32.77 -5.91
C GLN A 373 -10.11 32.52 -7.42
N GLU A 374 -10.50 33.52 -8.21
CA GLU A 374 -10.50 33.39 -9.68
C GLU A 374 -9.08 33.17 -10.23
N GLU A 375 -8.08 33.90 -9.74
CA GLU A 375 -6.68 33.69 -10.12
C GLU A 375 -6.17 32.27 -9.74
N ILE A 376 -6.60 31.74 -8.58
CA ILE A 376 -6.27 30.37 -8.14
C ILE A 376 -6.90 29.36 -9.09
N ASP A 377 -8.17 29.51 -9.42
CA ASP A 377 -8.89 28.60 -10.30
C ASP A 377 -8.27 28.60 -11.70
N GLU A 378 -7.81 29.75 -12.20
CA GLU A 378 -7.06 29.85 -13.45
C GLU A 378 -5.69 29.18 -13.38
N LEU A 379 -4.95 29.31 -12.26
CA LEU A 379 -3.66 28.64 -12.05
C LEU A 379 -3.83 27.12 -12.04
N VAL A 380 -4.80 26.64 -11.27
CA VAL A 380 -5.11 25.20 -11.21
C VAL A 380 -5.51 24.69 -12.59
N ALA A 381 -6.33 25.43 -13.34
CA ALA A 381 -6.77 25.05 -14.68
C ALA A 381 -5.62 24.93 -15.71
N LYS A 382 -4.54 25.69 -15.52
CA LYS A 382 -3.32 25.63 -16.36
C LYS A 382 -2.33 24.55 -15.93
N SER A 383 -2.50 23.97 -14.73
CA SER A 383 -1.56 23.03 -14.14
C SER A 383 -1.87 21.58 -14.54
N PRO A 384 -0.90 20.67 -14.44
CA PRO A 384 -1.12 19.22 -14.63
C PRO A 384 -2.01 18.61 -13.54
N TYR A 385 -2.29 19.33 -12.46
CA TYR A 385 -3.21 18.92 -11.40
C TYR A 385 -4.70 19.20 -11.72
N TYR A 386 -5.00 19.87 -12.83
CA TYR A 386 -6.37 20.18 -13.24
C TYR A 386 -7.17 18.90 -13.50
N LYS A 387 -8.30 18.74 -12.81
CA LYS A 387 -9.13 17.52 -12.85
C LYS A 387 -8.36 16.23 -12.51
N ALA A 388 -7.33 16.34 -11.71
CA ALA A 388 -6.48 15.24 -11.26
C ALA A 388 -6.48 15.08 -9.73
N THR A 389 -7.44 15.71 -9.03
CA THR A 389 -7.57 15.57 -7.58
C THR A 389 -8.33 14.29 -7.20
N SER A 390 -8.25 13.90 -5.94
CA SER A 390 -8.99 12.74 -5.41
C SER A 390 -10.51 12.79 -5.68
N ASN A 391 -11.08 13.99 -5.79
CA ASN A 391 -12.50 14.17 -6.04
C ASN A 391 -12.87 14.22 -7.54
N ASP A 392 -11.92 14.61 -8.39
CA ASP A 392 -12.17 14.84 -9.82
C ASP A 392 -11.93 13.59 -10.67
N VAL A 393 -10.98 12.73 -10.26
CA VAL A 393 -10.59 11.56 -11.05
C VAL A 393 -11.73 10.55 -11.12
N ASP A 394 -12.05 10.12 -12.34
CA ASP A 394 -13.00 9.05 -12.58
C ASP A 394 -12.62 7.78 -11.78
N TRP A 395 -13.58 7.25 -11.02
CA TRP A 395 -13.36 6.10 -10.16
C TRP A 395 -12.98 4.82 -10.94
N LEU A 396 -13.46 4.66 -12.18
CA LEU A 396 -13.04 3.55 -13.06
C LEU A 396 -11.55 3.65 -13.38
N MET A 397 -11.05 4.86 -13.63
CA MET A 397 -9.63 5.06 -13.91
C MET A 397 -8.76 4.80 -12.67
N LYS A 398 -9.26 5.13 -11.45
CA LYS A 398 -8.56 4.75 -10.20
C LYS A 398 -8.45 3.22 -10.08
N VAL A 399 -9.53 2.50 -10.28
CA VAL A 399 -9.55 1.02 -10.21
C VAL A 399 -8.67 0.41 -11.31
N ARG A 400 -8.68 0.98 -12.52
CA ARG A 400 -7.82 0.54 -13.63
C ARG A 400 -6.34 0.70 -13.30
N MET A 401 -5.94 1.87 -12.80
CA MET A 401 -4.55 2.12 -12.40
C MET A 401 -4.12 1.13 -11.32
N GLN A 402 -4.92 0.96 -10.26
CA GLN A 402 -4.64 -0.02 -9.22
C GLN A 402 -4.51 -1.44 -9.79
N GLY A 403 -5.42 -1.87 -10.65
CA GLY A 403 -5.37 -3.19 -11.30
C GLY A 403 -4.15 -3.39 -12.19
N LYS A 404 -3.68 -2.35 -12.89
CA LYS A 404 -2.46 -2.37 -13.69
C LYS A 404 -1.19 -2.48 -12.83
N ILE A 405 -1.13 -1.70 -11.75
CA ILE A 405 -0.03 -1.70 -10.79
C ILE A 405 0.03 -3.03 -10.03
N GLN A 406 -1.12 -3.56 -9.60
CA GLN A 406 -1.22 -4.82 -8.83
C GLN A 406 -0.58 -6.02 -9.53
N LYS A 407 -0.52 -6.04 -10.85
CA LYS A 407 0.17 -7.09 -11.61
C LYS A 407 1.66 -7.20 -11.27
N TRP A 408 2.26 -6.12 -10.77
CA TRP A 408 3.69 -6.00 -10.49
C TRP A 408 3.99 -5.94 -8.98
N VAL A 409 3.09 -6.51 -8.15
CA VAL A 409 3.26 -6.68 -6.70
C VAL A 409 3.05 -8.16 -6.37
N ASP A 410 3.97 -8.76 -5.57
CA ASP A 410 4.04 -10.20 -5.24
C ASP A 410 3.22 -10.60 -4.00
#